data_5a146356baa49cb619ea40a90f95c0bf
#
_entry.id   5a146356baa49cb619ea40a90f95c0bf
#
_cell.length_a   1.000
_cell.length_b   1.000
_cell.length_c   1.000
_cell.angle_alpha   90.00
_cell.angle_beta   90.00
_cell.angle_gamma   90.00
#
_symmetry.space_group_name_H-M   'P 1'
#
loop_
_entity.id
_entity.type
_entity.pdbx_description
1 polymer ?
#
loop_
_entity_poly.entity_id
_entity_poly.type
_entity_poly.pdbx_seq_one_letter_code
_entity_poly.pdbx_strand_id
1 'polypeptide(L)' 'MRFEVRYQTPYNACEWRSQWFTTKEEVDRMVDFYRSCGSPSHIAPSSLAQLER' A
#
# COMPACT_ATOMS: atom_id res chain seq x y z
N MET A 1 3.03 -9.56 -12.59
CA MET A 1 3.48 -9.34 -11.21
C MET A 1 2.41 -8.65 -10.40
N ARG A 2 2.30 -8.99 -9.14
CA ARG A 2 1.37 -8.32 -8.24
C ARG A 2 2.14 -7.67 -7.10
N PHE A 3 1.67 -6.47 -6.72
CA PHE A 3 2.26 -5.71 -5.61
C PHE A 3 1.24 -5.59 -4.50
N GLU A 4 1.66 -5.86 -3.29
CA GLU A 4 0.81 -5.77 -2.11
C GLU A 4 1.06 -4.46 -1.36
N VAL A 5 0.00 -3.70 -1.11
CA VAL A 5 0.04 -2.50 -0.28
C VAL A 5 -0.79 -2.78 0.97
N ARG A 6 -0.18 -2.59 2.13
CA ARG A 6 -0.84 -2.74 3.43
C ARG A 6 -1.21 -1.37 3.97
N TYR A 7 -2.40 -1.26 4.51
CA TYR A 7 -2.90 0.02 5.01
C TYR A 7 -3.82 -0.19 6.20
N GLN A 8 -3.97 0.86 7.00
CA GLN A 8 -4.95 0.89 8.09
C GLN A 8 -6.11 1.79 7.68
N THR A 9 -7.33 1.34 8.00
CA THR A 9 -8.50 2.16 7.73
C THR A 9 -8.66 3.23 8.81
N PRO A 10 -9.18 4.44 8.47
CA PRO A 10 -9.40 5.50 9.46
C PRO A 10 -10.39 5.10 10.55
N TYR A 11 -11.28 4.17 10.26
CA TYR A 11 -12.32 3.75 11.18
C TYR A 11 -11.87 2.69 12.17
N ASN A 12 -10.86 1.90 11.80
CA ASN A 12 -10.31 0.82 12.61
C ASN A 12 -8.79 0.87 12.55
N ALA A 13 -8.19 1.76 13.32
CA ALA A 13 -6.77 2.00 13.29
C ALA A 13 -5.93 0.79 13.71
N CYS A 14 -6.55 -0.21 14.34
CA CYS A 14 -5.84 -1.43 14.76
C CYS A 14 -5.89 -2.53 13.72
N GLU A 15 -6.64 -2.35 12.65
CA GLU A 15 -6.82 -3.38 11.64
C GLU A 15 -6.05 -3.06 10.37
N TRP A 16 -5.10 -3.93 10.03
CA TRP A 16 -4.36 -3.82 8.78
C TRP A 16 -5.08 -4.59 7.69
N ARG A 17 -5.22 -3.95 6.53
CA ARG A 17 -5.78 -4.57 5.33
C ARG A 17 -4.74 -4.53 4.24
N SER A 18 -4.89 -5.39 3.24
CA SER A 18 -4.01 -5.37 2.09
C SER A 18 -4.80 -5.28 0.80
N GLN A 19 -4.20 -4.65 -0.20
CA GLN A 19 -4.76 -4.53 -1.52
C GLN A 19 -3.68 -4.84 -2.55
N TRP A 20 -4.05 -5.55 -3.61
CA TRP A 20 -3.12 -5.99 -4.63
C TRP A 20 -3.25 -5.15 -5.89
N PHE A 21 -2.11 -4.82 -6.48
CA PHE A 21 -2.03 -4.04 -7.71
C PHE A 21 -1.14 -4.75 -8.71
N THR A 22 -1.30 -4.41 -9.99
CA THR A 22 -0.52 -5.02 -11.07
C THR A 22 0.56 -4.09 -11.61
N THR A 23 0.48 -2.78 -11.32
CA THR A 23 1.45 -1.81 -11.80
C THR A 23 1.99 -0.96 -10.66
N LYS A 24 3.24 -0.51 -10.81
CA LYS A 24 3.88 0.37 -9.86
C LYS A 24 3.15 1.71 -9.74
N GLU A 25 2.63 2.21 -10.85
CA GLU A 25 1.90 3.48 -10.87
C GLU A 25 0.67 3.45 -9.97
N GLU A 26 -0.06 2.33 -9.99
CA GLU A 26 -1.20 2.15 -9.12
C GLU A 26 -0.80 2.13 -7.65
N VAL A 27 0.30 1.43 -7.34
CA VAL A 27 0.85 1.37 -5.98
C VAL A 27 1.19 2.77 -5.48
N ASP A 28 1.92 3.54 -6.27
CA ASP A 28 2.32 4.89 -5.89
C ASP A 28 1.11 5.79 -5.66
N ARG A 29 0.10 5.71 -6.50
CA ARG A 29 -1.14 6.46 -6.35
C ARG A 29 -1.85 6.15 -5.05
N MET A 30 -1.95 4.87 -4.73
CA MET A 30 -2.67 4.46 -3.53
C MET A 30 -1.93 4.85 -2.26
N VAL A 31 -0.61 4.74 -2.26
CA VAL A 31 0.20 5.19 -1.12
C VAL A 31 0.03 6.68 -0.90
N ASP A 32 0.09 7.47 -1.97
CA ASP A 32 -0.12 8.92 -1.89
C ASP A 32 -1.53 9.25 -1.39
N PHE A 33 -2.53 8.53 -1.87
CA PHE A 33 -3.90 8.73 -1.45
C PHE A 33 -4.06 8.50 0.06
N TYR A 34 -3.53 7.39 0.57
CA TYR A 34 -3.63 7.08 1.99
C TYR A 34 -2.86 8.08 2.85
N ARG A 35 -1.71 8.53 2.39
CA ARG A 35 -0.94 9.58 3.08
C ARG A 35 -1.74 10.87 3.17
N SER A 36 -2.40 11.24 2.09
CA SER A 36 -3.24 12.46 2.06
C SER A 36 -4.40 12.36 3.03
N CYS A 37 -4.94 11.16 3.23
CA CYS A 37 -6.03 10.92 4.17
C CYS A 37 -5.54 10.75 5.61
N GLY A 38 -4.23 10.74 5.84
CA GLY A 38 -3.66 10.53 7.17
C GLY A 38 -3.69 9.09 7.63
N SER A 39 -3.92 8.14 6.73
CA SER A 39 -3.94 6.72 7.06
C SER A 39 -2.53 6.11 6.89
N PRO A 40 -2.03 5.37 7.89
CA PRO A 40 -0.76 4.67 7.73
C PRO A 40 -0.84 3.64 6.62
N SER A 41 0.19 3.62 5.76
CA SER A 41 0.28 2.66 4.67
C SER A 41 1.73 2.34 4.38
N HIS A 42 1.98 1.13 3.88
CA HIS A 42 3.32 0.75 3.45
C HIS A 42 3.23 -0.36 2.40
N ILE A 43 4.28 -0.47 1.59
CA ILE A 43 4.39 -1.55 0.61
C ILE A 43 4.95 -2.78 1.33
N ALA A 44 4.35 -3.95 1.10
CA ALA A 44 4.83 -5.18 1.71
C ALA A 44 6.28 -5.46 1.32
N PRO A 45 7.11 -6.01 2.23
CA PRO A 45 8.54 -6.22 1.95
C PRO A 45 8.83 -7.02 0.68
N SER A 46 8.03 -8.04 0.39
CA SER A 46 8.21 -8.85 -0.82
C SER A 46 7.95 -8.03 -2.09
N SER A 47 6.96 -7.15 -2.05
CA SER A 47 6.63 -6.28 -3.18
C SER A 47 7.65 -5.16 -3.31
N LEU A 48 8.14 -4.63 -2.19
CA LEU A 48 9.16 -3.59 -2.20
C LEU A 48 10.43 -4.08 -2.89
N ALA A 49 10.83 -5.31 -2.64
CA ALA A 49 11.99 -5.91 -3.28
C ALA A 49 11.81 -6.00 -4.80
N GLN A 50 10.60 -6.23 -5.28
CA GLN A 50 10.30 -6.25 -6.71
C GLN A 50 10.37 -4.85 -7.32
N LEU A 51 9.91 -3.84 -6.59
CA LEU A 51 9.90 -2.46 -7.07
C LEU A 51 11.30 -1.86 -7.14
N GLU A 52 12.23 -2.35 -6.33
CA GLU A 52 13.62 -1.87 -6.30
C GLU A 52 14.50 -2.48 -7.39
N ARG A 53 13.99 -3.42 -8.15
CA ARG A 53 14.75 -4.03 -9.26
C ARG A 53 14.75 -3.17 -10.51
#